data_cd6b58c3a760f6145264a5a258f418f1
#
_entry.id   cd6b58c3a760f6145264a5a258f418f1
#
_cell.length_a   1.000
_cell.length_b   1.000
_cell.length_c   1.000
_cell.angle_alpha   90.00
_cell.angle_beta   90.00
_cell.angle_gamma   90.00
#
_symmetry.space_group_name_H-M   'P 1'
#
loop_
_entity.id
_entity.type
_entity.pdbx_description
1 polymer ?
#
loop_
_entity_poly.entity_id
_entity_poly.type
_entity_poly.pdbx_seq_one_letter_code
_entity_poly.pdbx_strand_id
1 'polypeptide(L)'
;APFTIDFNLANIGGPSAGLMFSLAAVDKLTTGEINGGKFVAGTGSITPDGAIGPIGGISHKMVTAQKVGATVFLVPADNCEEARTVSGNTMELIKSENLQQTIEALETLTSGGKPPVC
;
A
#
# COMPACT_ATOMS: atom_id res chain seq x y z
N ALA A 1 -16.25 10.51 6.68
CA ALA A 1 -16.20 9.07 6.87
C ALA A 1 -16.26 8.73 8.34
N PRO A 2 -16.91 7.67 8.66
CA PRO A 2 -17.07 7.31 10.06
C PRO A 2 -15.84 6.63 10.67
N PHE A 3 -14.78 6.44 9.90
CA PHE A 3 -13.59 5.79 10.43
C PHE A 3 -12.37 6.67 10.18
N THR A 4 -11.34 6.44 10.95
CA THR A 4 -10.05 7.11 10.77
C THR A 4 -9.02 6.05 10.42
N ILE A 5 -8.25 6.31 9.39
CA ILE A 5 -7.15 5.43 9.00
C ILE A 5 -5.88 6.04 9.58
N ASP A 6 -5.27 5.33 10.50
CA ASP A 6 -4.15 5.84 11.28
C ASP A 6 -2.84 5.23 10.79
N PHE A 7 -2.35 5.72 9.67
CA PHE A 7 -1.09 5.27 9.10
C PHE A 7 -0.47 6.36 8.22
N ASN A 8 0.82 6.24 7.95
CA ASN A 8 1.52 7.10 7.00
C ASN A 8 1.53 6.46 5.63
N LEU A 9 1.20 7.24 4.61
CA LEU A 9 1.30 6.82 3.22
C LEU A 9 2.57 7.40 2.60
N ALA A 10 3.33 6.56 1.91
CA ALA A 10 4.51 6.99 1.19
C ALA A 10 4.43 6.54 -0.26
N ASN A 11 4.65 7.47 -1.16
CA ASN A 11 4.70 7.19 -2.58
C ASN A 11 6.13 6.85 -2.98
N ILE A 12 6.34 5.63 -3.45
CA ILE A 12 7.65 5.18 -3.89
C ILE A 12 7.71 5.35 -5.41
N GLY A 13 7.78 6.58 -5.77
CA GLY A 13 8.19 7.14 -7.04
C GLY A 13 7.71 6.56 -8.35
N GLY A 14 7.92 7.33 -9.39
CA GLY A 14 7.80 6.91 -10.77
C GLY A 14 6.38 6.97 -11.32
N PRO A 15 6.20 6.56 -12.58
CA PRO A 15 4.89 6.64 -13.22
C PRO A 15 3.86 5.68 -12.66
N SER A 16 4.26 4.79 -11.76
CA SER A 16 3.34 3.87 -11.10
C SER A 16 2.81 4.42 -9.78
N ALA A 17 2.73 5.73 -9.65
CA ALA A 17 2.32 6.37 -8.40
C ALA A 17 0.80 6.52 -8.25
N GLY A 18 0.03 6.13 -9.26
CA GLY A 18 -1.41 6.39 -9.28
C GLY A 18 -2.16 5.86 -8.07
N LEU A 19 -1.84 4.64 -7.64
CA LEU A 19 -2.49 4.08 -6.47
C LEU A 19 -2.29 4.95 -5.25
N MET A 20 -1.05 5.36 -4.98
CA MET A 20 -0.76 6.12 -3.78
C MET A 20 -1.35 7.52 -3.83
N PHE A 21 -1.41 8.14 -5.01
CA PHE A 21 -2.11 9.42 -5.16
C PHE A 21 -3.60 9.26 -4.86
N SER A 22 -4.21 8.19 -5.34
CA SER A 22 -5.63 7.95 -5.09
C SER A 22 -5.90 7.72 -3.61
N LEU A 23 -5.04 6.95 -2.96
CA LEU A 23 -5.17 6.69 -1.53
C LEU A 23 -4.94 7.97 -0.72
N ALA A 24 -4.00 8.80 -1.14
CA ALA A 24 -3.75 10.05 -0.44
C ALA A 24 -4.96 10.97 -0.51
N ALA A 25 -5.67 10.97 -1.64
CA ALA A 25 -6.89 11.77 -1.76
C ALA A 25 -7.97 11.30 -0.80
N VAL A 26 -8.03 10.01 -0.52
CA VAL A 26 -8.93 9.46 0.49
C VAL A 26 -8.42 9.76 1.89
N ASP A 27 -7.12 9.54 2.09
CA ASP A 27 -6.51 9.63 3.42
C ASP A 27 -6.53 11.04 3.97
N LYS A 28 -6.57 12.05 3.12
CA LYS A 28 -6.65 13.41 3.65
C LYS A 28 -7.93 13.64 4.44
N LEU A 29 -8.90 12.76 4.27
CA LEU A 29 -10.11 12.77 5.09
C LEU A 29 -9.87 12.15 6.45
N THR A 30 -8.74 11.49 6.61
CA THR A 30 -8.41 10.72 7.80
C THR A 30 -7.01 11.05 8.29
N THR A 31 -6.56 12.27 8.08
CA THR A 31 -5.19 12.69 8.37
C THR A 31 -4.86 12.78 9.84
N GLY A 32 -5.38 11.98 10.64
CA GLY A 32 -5.10 12.04 12.04
C GLY A 32 -3.64 11.79 12.36
N GLU A 33 -3.32 11.93 13.60
CA GLU A 33 -2.01 11.61 14.12
C GLU A 33 -1.72 10.14 13.97
N ILE A 34 -0.47 9.84 13.70
CA ILE A 34 -0.05 8.49 13.44
C ILE A 34 0.53 7.86 14.70
N ASN A 35 -0.07 8.08 15.82
CA ASN A 35 0.42 7.51 17.07
C ASN A 35 0.19 6.02 17.08
N GLY A 36 1.24 5.26 16.87
CA GLY A 36 1.13 3.81 16.80
C GLY A 36 0.59 3.31 15.47
N GLY A 37 0.35 4.22 14.53
CA GLY A 37 -0.07 3.83 13.20
C GLY A 37 1.05 3.18 12.43
N LYS A 38 0.70 2.57 11.30
CA LYS A 38 1.66 1.86 10.48
C LYS A 38 2.17 2.76 9.37
N PHE A 39 3.43 2.57 9.02
CA PHE A 39 4.01 3.26 7.88
C PHE A 39 3.76 2.40 6.64
N VAL A 40 2.83 2.84 5.80
CA VAL A 40 2.41 2.10 4.61
C VAL A 40 3.04 2.74 3.39
N ALA A 41 3.78 1.97 2.63
CA ALA A 41 4.27 2.37 1.33
C ALA A 41 3.62 1.50 0.26
N GLY A 42 3.74 1.90 -0.98
CA GLY A 42 3.19 1.08 -2.04
C GLY A 42 3.39 1.72 -3.40
N THR A 43 2.96 0.99 -4.40
CA THR A 43 3.07 1.42 -5.78
C THR A 43 1.96 0.76 -6.58
N GLY A 44 1.63 1.32 -7.71
CA GLY A 44 0.63 0.74 -8.60
C GLY A 44 0.07 1.77 -9.54
N SER A 45 -0.18 1.37 -10.76
CA SER A 45 -0.97 2.18 -11.68
C SER A 45 -2.45 1.94 -11.36
N ILE A 46 -3.28 2.88 -11.73
CA ILE A 46 -4.71 2.74 -11.48
C ILE A 46 -5.48 3.24 -12.69
N THR A 47 -6.50 2.49 -13.07
CA THR A 47 -7.39 2.86 -14.17
C THR A 47 -8.52 3.74 -13.64
N PRO A 48 -9.26 4.45 -14.53
CA PRO A 48 -10.36 5.30 -14.07
C PRO A 48 -11.43 4.57 -13.27
N ASP A 49 -11.61 3.28 -13.52
CA ASP A 49 -12.59 2.48 -12.76
C ASP A 49 -12.01 1.87 -11.48
N GLY A 50 -10.76 2.21 -11.14
CA GLY A 50 -10.18 1.80 -9.88
C GLY A 50 -9.39 0.52 -9.90
N ALA A 51 -9.20 -0.10 -11.06
CA ALA A 51 -8.41 -1.33 -11.14
C ALA A 51 -6.93 -1.00 -11.01
N ILE A 52 -6.22 -1.79 -10.23
CA ILE A 52 -4.79 -1.59 -9.99
C ILE A 52 -4.02 -2.52 -10.90
N GLY A 53 -3.09 -1.94 -11.65
CA GLY A 53 -2.27 -2.69 -12.58
C GLY A 53 -0.88 -2.97 -12.05
N PRO A 54 -0.22 -3.97 -12.63
CA PRO A 54 1.13 -4.33 -12.22
C PRO A 54 2.15 -3.27 -12.62
N ILE A 55 3.30 -3.30 -11.96
CA ILE A 55 4.38 -2.38 -12.24
C ILE A 55 5.67 -3.15 -12.46
N GLY A 56 6.69 -2.47 -12.99
CA GLY A 56 8.02 -3.03 -13.08
C GLY A 56 8.85 -2.61 -11.88
N GLY A 57 9.89 -3.38 -11.58
CA GLY A 57 10.84 -3.04 -10.54
C GLY A 57 10.31 -3.14 -9.12
N ILE A 58 9.42 -4.10 -8.87
CA ILE A 58 8.81 -4.24 -7.55
C ILE A 58 9.86 -4.50 -6.47
N SER A 59 10.87 -5.30 -6.74
CA SER A 59 11.88 -5.61 -5.75
C SER A 59 12.66 -4.36 -5.34
N HIS A 60 13.01 -3.53 -6.30
CA HIS A 60 13.74 -2.30 -6.03
C HIS A 60 12.89 -1.33 -5.20
N LYS A 61 11.61 -1.22 -5.53
CA LYS A 61 10.70 -0.34 -4.80
C LYS A 61 10.50 -0.82 -3.37
N MET A 62 10.42 -2.13 -3.18
CA MET A 62 10.30 -2.71 -1.84
C MET A 62 11.53 -2.41 -0.99
N VAL A 63 12.71 -2.57 -1.56
CA VAL A 63 13.96 -2.29 -0.84
C VAL A 63 14.00 -0.81 -0.42
N THR A 64 13.64 0.08 -1.33
CA THR A 64 13.60 1.52 -1.04
C THR A 64 12.60 1.82 0.08
N ALA A 65 11.41 1.24 0.00
CA ALA A 65 10.37 1.47 1.01
C ALA A 65 10.83 1.01 2.39
N GLN A 66 11.43 -0.17 2.45
CA GLN A 66 11.90 -0.70 3.73
C GLN A 66 13.01 0.16 4.33
N LYS A 67 13.88 0.69 3.47
CA LYS A 67 14.97 1.56 3.92
C LYS A 67 14.48 2.83 4.60
N VAL A 68 13.35 3.37 4.13
CA VAL A 68 12.81 4.58 4.73
C VAL A 68 11.85 4.29 5.88
N GLY A 69 11.74 3.03 6.28
CA GLY A 69 11.02 2.66 7.50
C GLY A 69 9.63 2.10 7.30
N ALA A 70 9.21 1.81 6.08
CA ALA A 70 7.89 1.24 5.86
C ALA A 70 7.81 -0.14 6.51
N THR A 71 6.66 -0.43 7.11
CA THR A 71 6.39 -1.72 7.72
C THR A 71 5.32 -2.50 6.97
N VAL A 72 4.61 -1.84 6.08
CA VAL A 72 3.56 -2.43 5.25
C VAL A 72 3.79 -1.96 3.82
N PHE A 73 3.64 -2.85 2.87
CA PHE A 73 3.80 -2.50 1.46
C PHE A 73 2.59 -3.00 0.67
N LEU A 74 1.96 -2.08 -0.05
CA LEU A 74 0.82 -2.42 -0.91
C LEU A 74 1.36 -2.91 -2.25
N VAL A 75 1.05 -4.15 -2.59
CA VAL A 75 1.59 -4.80 -3.78
C VAL A 75 0.46 -5.01 -4.79
N PRO A 76 0.59 -4.51 -6.02
CA PRO A 76 -0.41 -4.88 -7.04
C PRO A 76 -0.52 -6.39 -7.12
N ALA A 77 -1.75 -6.90 -7.20
CA ALA A 77 -1.99 -8.35 -7.13
C ALA A 77 -1.11 -9.13 -8.10
N ASP A 78 -0.92 -8.62 -9.30
CA ASP A 78 -0.12 -9.31 -10.32
C ASP A 78 1.37 -9.29 -10.02
N ASN A 79 1.81 -8.51 -9.05
CA ASN A 79 3.20 -8.49 -8.62
C ASN A 79 3.44 -9.32 -7.36
N CYS A 80 2.41 -9.94 -6.80
CA CYS A 80 2.54 -10.66 -5.53
C CYS A 80 3.56 -11.79 -5.60
N GLU A 81 3.54 -12.55 -6.67
CA GLU A 81 4.46 -13.67 -6.80
C GLU A 81 5.90 -13.19 -6.79
N GLU A 82 6.20 -12.15 -7.54
CA GLU A 82 7.53 -11.57 -7.56
C GLU A 82 7.89 -10.97 -6.19
N ALA A 83 6.96 -10.27 -5.58
CA ALA A 83 7.21 -9.63 -4.29
C ALA A 83 7.59 -10.64 -3.21
N ARG A 84 6.96 -11.81 -3.23
CA ARG A 84 7.27 -12.85 -2.24
C ARG A 84 8.69 -13.38 -2.35
N THR A 85 9.35 -13.19 -3.47
CA THR A 85 10.72 -13.69 -3.66
C THR A 85 11.80 -12.71 -3.24
N VAL A 86 11.42 -11.52 -2.79
CA VAL A 86 12.40 -10.49 -2.43
C VAL A 86 13.06 -10.86 -1.10
N SER A 87 14.38 -11.06 -1.15
CA SER A 87 15.12 -11.42 0.07
C SER A 87 15.24 -10.22 1.01
N GLY A 88 15.24 -10.50 2.31
CA GLY A 88 15.43 -9.47 3.31
C GLY A 88 14.21 -8.62 3.59
N ASN A 89 13.07 -8.92 2.97
CA ASN A 89 11.85 -8.16 3.23
C ASN A 89 11.31 -8.49 4.61
N THR A 90 11.03 -7.46 5.39
CA THR A 90 10.39 -7.58 6.70
C THR A 90 9.02 -6.91 6.72
N MET A 91 8.61 -6.29 5.61
CA MET A 91 7.32 -5.62 5.55
C MET A 91 6.20 -6.63 5.36
N GLU A 92 5.04 -6.28 5.87
CA GLU A 92 3.80 -7.02 5.58
C GLU A 92 3.36 -6.66 4.16
N LEU A 93 3.13 -7.65 3.32
CA LEU A 93 2.78 -7.45 1.92
C LEU A 93 1.28 -7.59 1.73
N ILE A 94 0.60 -6.48 1.47
CA ILE A 94 -0.84 -6.45 1.29
C ILE A 94 -1.15 -6.54 -0.20
N LYS A 95 -1.98 -7.49 -0.57
CA LYS A 95 -2.38 -7.66 -1.97
C LYS A 95 -3.43 -6.62 -2.36
N SER A 96 -3.16 -5.85 -3.41
CA SER A 96 -4.04 -4.79 -3.86
C SER A 96 -4.56 -5.07 -5.26
N GLU A 97 -5.87 -5.21 -5.41
CA GLU A 97 -6.53 -5.55 -6.68
C GLU A 97 -7.20 -4.35 -7.31
N ASN A 98 -7.87 -3.54 -6.49
CA ASN A 98 -8.49 -2.31 -6.93
C ASN A 98 -8.54 -1.34 -5.77
N LEU A 99 -8.91 -0.10 -6.04
CA LEU A 99 -8.89 0.94 -5.02
C LEU A 99 -9.82 0.62 -3.85
N GLN A 100 -11.04 0.19 -4.14
CA GLN A 100 -12.01 -0.10 -3.09
C GLN A 100 -11.52 -1.23 -2.18
N GLN A 101 -11.03 -2.30 -2.77
CA GLN A 101 -10.52 -3.43 -2.01
C GLN A 101 -9.30 -3.03 -1.17
N THR A 102 -8.45 -2.15 -1.72
CA THR A 102 -7.27 -1.68 -1.00
C THR A 102 -7.67 -0.83 0.21
N ILE A 103 -8.66 0.04 0.05
CA ILE A 103 -9.17 0.83 1.17
C ILE A 103 -9.72 -0.08 2.25
N GLU A 104 -10.49 -1.11 1.88
CA GLU A 104 -11.03 -2.06 2.83
C GLU A 104 -9.93 -2.83 3.55
N ALA A 105 -8.87 -3.18 2.81
CA ALA A 105 -7.73 -3.86 3.42
C ALA A 105 -7.04 -2.99 4.46
N LEU A 106 -6.89 -1.70 4.16
CA LEU A 106 -6.28 -0.77 5.11
C LEU A 106 -7.16 -0.55 6.33
N GLU A 107 -8.48 -0.50 6.14
CA GLU A 107 -9.40 -0.42 7.27
C GLU A 107 -9.28 -1.66 8.16
N THR A 108 -9.21 -2.83 7.55
CA THR A 108 -9.06 -4.08 8.27
C THR A 108 -7.75 -4.08 9.07
N LEU A 109 -6.69 -3.62 8.45
CA LEU A 109 -5.38 -3.55 9.10
C LEU A 109 -5.43 -2.61 10.30
N THR A 110 -6.06 -1.45 10.15
CA THR A 110 -6.17 -0.45 11.21
C THR A 110 -6.97 -0.99 12.39
N SER A 111 -7.98 -1.80 12.14
CA SER A 111 -8.80 -2.36 13.22
C SER A 111 -8.19 -3.62 13.85
N GLY A 112 -6.98 -3.99 13.45
CA GLY A 112 -6.29 -5.15 14.01
C GLY A 112 -6.61 -6.46 13.35
N GLY A 113 -7.37 -6.44 12.25
CA GLY A 113 -7.69 -7.65 11.50
C GLY A 113 -6.58 -8.04 10.54
N LYS A 114 -6.88 -9.03 9.71
CA LYS A 114 -5.91 -9.58 8.75
C LYS A 114 -6.40 -9.34 7.33
N PRO A 115 -5.84 -8.34 6.65
CA PRO A 115 -6.21 -8.11 5.25
C PRO A 115 -5.60 -9.17 4.34
N PRO A 116 -6.05 -9.24 3.08
CA PRO A 116 -5.46 -10.16 2.12
C PRO A 116 -3.97 -9.85 1.93
N VAL A 117 -3.14 -10.87 1.99
CA VAL A 117 -1.69 -10.72 1.79
C VAL A 117 -1.28 -11.45 0.52
N CYS A 118 -0.10 -11.12 0.05
CA CYS A 118 0.47 -11.83 -1.09
C CYS A 118 0.75 -13.29 -0.80
#